data_b818ac05947af212e59453717fc8e1f6
#
_entry.id   b818ac05947af212e59453717fc8e1f6
#
_cell.length_a   1.000
_cell.length_b   1.000
_cell.length_c   1.000
_cell.angle_alpha   90.00
_cell.angle_beta   90.00
_cell.angle_gamma   90.00
#
_symmetry.space_group_name_H-M   'P 1'
#
loop_
_entity.id
_entity.type
_entity.pdbx_description
1 polymer ?
#
loop_
_entity_poly.entity_id
_entity_poly.type
_entity_poly.pdbx_seq_one_letter_code
_entity_poly.pdbx_strand_id
1 'polypeptide(L)'
;MAGITVESRYLSDISVGDLNVKWSARGDRILRYYIDFRHRTLNLHREVGAPDLFILQEKANALLASWDEKTDKHNVKTMFADGKAEAERLTVQSELERDQLSNILSHTLGIDDTVDWDELRRNDAFTRSNTFDKPRPQLEREDAPAYEEPKISFWDTLLGKKASLIQQAEETHAVRMEEWQRREAARKDAHDKSVVAYEMEKSAFLAKYAEDKAAHEXEVAEHNRAIEKLIGSLREGHEEAVMEHASLVLEASDYHGLIEKEFVLDYRSQDKTLLVEYELPNPDDLPTVKTVRFVRATGELKETQLAAKAKKDLFEDTIYQIALRSXHEVLEADEFQNIENVAFNGFVTAINPANGLSNRNCILSVLCSRAEFEKIDLARVEPKACFKALSGVSAASLAALAPIPPIITIDKSDRRFVDGREIADTLDASVNLAAMDWEDFEHLIRELFEKEFNSRGGEVKVTQSSRDEGVDAIAFDPDPISGGKIVIQAKRYTRTVGVAAVRDLYGTVMNEGATKGILVTTSDFGPDAHKFATSKPLSLLNGANLLHLLRKHSYDARIDLAEAREALG
;
A
#
# COMPACT_ATOMS: atom_id res chain seq x y z
N MET A 1 -10.48 -14.70 9.63
CA MET A 1 -9.88 -13.36 9.41
C MET A 1 -10.46 -12.82 8.11
N ALA A 2 -10.98 -11.59 8.14
CA ALA A 2 -11.42 -10.93 6.92
C ALA A 2 -10.19 -10.72 6.03
N GLY A 3 -10.24 -11.22 4.82
CA GLY A 3 -9.17 -11.03 3.84
C GLY A 3 -9.48 -9.84 2.94
N ILE A 4 -8.48 -9.39 2.21
CA ILE A 4 -8.66 -8.37 1.18
C ILE A 4 -9.45 -8.99 0.01
N THR A 5 -10.50 -8.32 -0.43
CA THR A 5 -11.26 -8.71 -1.62
C THR A 5 -10.49 -8.27 -2.87
N VAL A 6 -10.32 -9.18 -3.80
CA VAL A 6 -9.59 -8.91 -5.05
C VAL A 6 -10.59 -8.87 -6.20
N GLU A 7 -10.83 -7.67 -6.73
CA GLU A 7 -11.74 -7.46 -7.85
C GLU A 7 -10.95 -6.87 -9.03
N SER A 8 -10.93 -7.58 -10.13
CA SER A 8 -10.28 -7.15 -11.36
C SER A 8 -10.92 -7.88 -12.54
N ARG A 9 -10.99 -7.22 -13.66
CA ARG A 9 -11.45 -7.82 -14.94
C ARG A 9 -10.46 -8.86 -15.47
N TYR A 10 -9.23 -8.86 -14.96
CA TYR A 10 -8.13 -9.73 -15.42
C TYR A 10 -7.56 -10.57 -14.28
N LEU A 11 -8.45 -11.11 -13.44
CA LEU A 11 -8.07 -11.93 -12.28
C LEU A 11 -7.10 -13.07 -12.60
N SER A 12 -7.23 -13.68 -13.78
CA SER A 12 -6.32 -14.76 -14.22
C SER A 12 -4.86 -14.32 -14.36
N ASP A 13 -4.63 -13.02 -14.58
CA ASP A 13 -3.29 -12.46 -14.73
C ASP A 13 -2.71 -11.93 -13.41
N ILE A 14 -3.53 -11.87 -12.37
CA ILE A 14 -3.14 -11.31 -11.09
C ILE A 14 -2.88 -12.44 -10.08
N SER A 15 -1.72 -12.41 -9.45
CA SER A 15 -1.44 -13.23 -8.29
C SER A 15 -1.27 -12.32 -7.07
N VAL A 16 -1.87 -12.76 -5.98
CA VAL A 16 -1.91 -11.99 -4.73
C VAL A 16 -1.19 -12.80 -3.67
N GLY A 17 -0.29 -12.18 -2.96
CA GLY A 17 0.44 -12.78 -1.85
C GLY A 17 -0.42 -12.88 -0.59
N ASP A 18 0.16 -13.40 0.47
CA ASP A 18 -0.50 -13.47 1.77
C ASP A 18 -0.60 -12.08 2.39
N LEU A 19 -1.68 -11.86 3.14
CA LEU A 19 -1.84 -10.66 3.95
C LEU A 19 -0.88 -10.74 5.13
N ASN A 20 0.03 -9.81 5.22
CA ASN A 20 1.06 -9.75 6.24
C ASN A 20 0.79 -8.58 7.19
N VAL A 21 1.33 -8.68 8.42
CA VAL A 21 1.19 -7.65 9.44
C VAL A 21 2.55 -7.31 10.03
N LYS A 22 2.78 -6.04 10.16
CA LYS A 22 3.95 -5.55 10.90
C LYS A 22 3.49 -5.10 12.28
N TRP A 23 4.15 -5.64 13.30
CA TRP A 23 3.86 -5.34 14.70
C TRP A 23 4.83 -4.29 15.24
N SER A 24 4.42 -3.58 16.27
CA SER A 24 5.30 -2.70 17.05
C SER A 24 6.46 -3.51 17.65
N ALA A 25 7.51 -2.85 18.02
CA ALA A 25 8.68 -3.50 18.66
C ALA A 25 8.30 -4.25 19.95
N ARG A 26 7.20 -3.84 20.61
CA ARG A 26 6.69 -4.51 21.81
C ARG A 26 5.67 -5.62 21.52
N GLY A 27 5.24 -5.75 20.29
CA GLY A 27 4.23 -6.74 19.87
C GLY A 27 2.82 -6.45 20.37
N ASP A 28 2.57 -5.26 20.85
CA ASP A 28 1.30 -4.87 21.47
C ASP A 28 0.28 -4.22 20.52
N ARG A 29 0.74 -3.76 19.35
CA ARG A 29 -0.15 -3.17 18.33
C ARG A 29 0.35 -3.48 16.94
N ILE A 30 -0.56 -3.51 15.97
CA ILE A 30 -0.25 -3.61 14.55
C ILE A 30 0.10 -2.21 14.05
N LEU A 31 1.25 -2.10 13.37
CA LEU A 31 1.72 -0.86 12.77
C LEU A 31 1.27 -0.73 11.31
N ARG A 32 1.19 -1.85 10.61
CA ARG A 32 0.88 -1.84 9.18
C ARG A 32 0.41 -3.22 8.75
N TYR A 33 -0.57 -3.25 7.86
CA TYR A 33 -0.95 -4.41 7.06
C TYR A 33 -0.34 -4.23 5.67
N TYR A 34 0.12 -5.31 5.04
CA TYR A 34 0.65 -5.22 3.68
C TYR A 34 0.45 -6.52 2.92
N ILE A 35 0.36 -6.39 1.59
CA ILE A 35 0.07 -7.49 0.69
C ILE A 35 0.73 -7.23 -0.68
N ASP A 36 1.25 -8.28 -1.30
CA ASP A 36 1.91 -8.20 -2.60
C ASP A 36 0.93 -8.53 -3.74
N PHE A 37 1.00 -7.75 -4.78
CA PHE A 37 0.29 -8.01 -6.03
C PHE A 37 1.30 -8.18 -7.16
N ARG A 38 1.02 -9.13 -8.06
CA ARG A 38 1.82 -9.33 -9.28
C ARG A 38 0.88 -9.48 -10.47
N HIS A 39 1.20 -8.80 -11.56
CA HIS A 39 0.47 -8.92 -12.83
C HIS A 39 1.37 -9.63 -13.82
N ARG A 40 0.97 -10.83 -14.26
CA ARG A 40 1.78 -11.70 -15.09
C ARG A 40 2.06 -11.10 -16.48
N THR A 41 1.01 -10.71 -17.19
CA THR A 41 1.10 -10.20 -18.57
C THR A 41 1.91 -8.91 -18.67
N LEU A 42 1.71 -8.00 -17.72
CA LEU A 42 2.40 -6.70 -17.72
C LEU A 42 3.75 -6.72 -16.99
N ASN A 43 4.10 -7.85 -16.35
CA ASN A 43 5.31 -8.03 -15.53
C ASN A 43 5.44 -6.93 -14.46
N LEU A 44 4.31 -6.59 -13.81
CA LEU A 44 4.29 -5.61 -12.73
C LEU A 44 4.27 -6.31 -11.38
N HIS A 45 4.91 -5.71 -10.40
CA HIS A 45 4.89 -6.16 -9.01
C HIS A 45 4.73 -4.94 -8.10
N ARG A 46 3.84 -5.05 -7.13
CA ARG A 46 3.59 -3.96 -6.17
C ARG A 46 3.21 -4.50 -4.80
N GLU A 47 3.89 -4.03 -3.76
CA GLU A 47 3.43 -4.20 -2.39
C GLU A 47 2.55 -3.01 -2.03
N VAL A 48 1.37 -3.30 -1.50
CA VAL A 48 0.44 -2.28 -0.99
C VAL A 48 0.36 -2.41 0.52
N GLY A 49 0.47 -1.30 1.23
CA GLY A 49 0.41 -1.31 2.69
C GLY A 49 -0.33 -0.11 3.26
N ALA A 50 -0.97 -0.33 4.43
CA ALA A 50 -1.78 0.69 5.10
C ALA A 50 -1.85 0.41 6.60
N PRO A 51 -2.15 1.43 7.42
CA PRO A 51 -2.27 1.24 8.87
C PRO A 51 -3.48 0.41 9.27
N ASP A 52 -4.51 0.32 8.44
CA ASP A 52 -5.68 -0.50 8.69
C ASP A 52 -6.15 -1.23 7.43
N LEU A 53 -7.05 -2.21 7.61
CA LEU A 53 -7.52 -3.08 6.53
C LEU A 53 -8.45 -2.35 5.54
N PHE A 54 -9.17 -1.33 5.98
CA PHE A 54 -10.06 -0.58 5.11
C PHE A 54 -9.26 0.22 4.08
N ILE A 55 -8.28 1.00 4.55
CA ILE A 55 -7.39 1.76 3.66
C ILE A 55 -6.60 0.81 2.75
N LEU A 56 -6.17 -0.33 3.30
CA LEU A 56 -5.48 -1.34 2.48
C LEU A 56 -6.39 -1.82 1.34
N GLN A 57 -7.68 -2.06 1.62
CA GLN A 57 -8.65 -2.48 0.61
C GLN A 57 -8.82 -1.39 -0.47
N GLU A 58 -8.96 -0.13 -0.07
CA GLU A 58 -9.10 0.99 -1.03
C GLU A 58 -7.86 1.14 -1.92
N LYS A 59 -6.68 1.04 -1.33
CA LYS A 59 -5.42 1.08 -2.09
C LYS A 59 -5.30 -0.11 -3.04
N ALA A 60 -5.71 -1.30 -2.61
CA ALA A 60 -5.72 -2.49 -3.46
C ALA A 60 -6.70 -2.31 -4.64
N ASN A 61 -7.90 -1.80 -4.36
CA ASN A 61 -8.91 -1.52 -5.41
C ASN A 61 -8.36 -0.52 -6.44
N ALA A 62 -7.75 0.58 -5.97
CA ALA A 62 -7.17 1.59 -6.86
C ALA A 62 -6.04 1.03 -7.72
N LEU A 63 -5.16 0.22 -7.12
CA LEU A 63 -4.08 -0.46 -7.84
C LEU A 63 -4.65 -1.38 -8.93
N LEU A 64 -5.61 -2.23 -8.58
CA LEU A 64 -6.20 -3.19 -9.50
C LEU A 64 -6.95 -2.50 -10.64
N ALA A 65 -7.68 -1.44 -10.35
CA ALA A 65 -8.35 -0.62 -11.37
C ALA A 65 -7.33 -0.01 -12.35
N SER A 66 -6.21 0.50 -11.83
CA SER A 66 -5.12 1.03 -12.66
C SER A 66 -4.51 -0.07 -13.56
N TRP A 67 -4.32 -1.27 -13.00
CA TRP A 67 -3.79 -2.40 -13.76
C TRP A 67 -4.79 -2.91 -14.82
N ASP A 68 -6.08 -2.90 -14.52
CA ASP A 68 -7.12 -3.24 -15.50
C ASP A 68 -7.04 -2.29 -16.72
N GLU A 69 -6.91 -0.98 -16.48
CA GLU A 69 -6.74 -0.01 -17.57
C GLU A 69 -5.47 -0.27 -18.39
N LYS A 70 -4.35 -0.58 -17.72
CA LYS A 70 -3.09 -0.90 -18.39
C LYS A 70 -3.23 -2.18 -19.23
N THR A 71 -3.95 -3.17 -18.71
CA THR A 71 -4.21 -4.42 -19.42
C THR A 71 -5.12 -4.19 -20.61
N ASP A 72 -6.15 -3.36 -20.46
CA ASP A 72 -7.00 -2.94 -21.60
C ASP A 72 -6.15 -2.34 -22.71
N LYS A 73 -5.28 -1.40 -22.36
CA LYS A 73 -4.39 -0.75 -23.33
C LYS A 73 -3.43 -1.76 -23.99
N HIS A 74 -2.88 -2.66 -23.18
CA HIS A 74 -1.99 -3.72 -23.68
C HIS A 74 -2.74 -4.65 -24.63
N ASN A 75 -3.92 -5.11 -24.26
CA ASN A 75 -4.74 -6.05 -25.04
C ASN A 75 -5.20 -5.40 -26.35
N VAL A 76 -5.58 -4.13 -26.32
CA VAL A 76 -5.94 -3.38 -27.52
C VAL A 76 -4.75 -3.37 -28.49
N LYS A 77 -3.54 -3.19 -28.03
CA LYS A 77 -2.32 -3.23 -28.86
C LYS A 77 -2.12 -4.60 -29.53
N THR A 78 -2.52 -5.67 -28.85
CA THR A 78 -2.31 -7.04 -29.38
C THR A 78 -3.48 -7.59 -30.21
N MET A 79 -4.65 -6.96 -30.15
CA MET A 79 -5.88 -7.48 -30.77
C MET A 79 -5.99 -7.23 -32.30
N PHE A 80 -5.27 -6.25 -32.83
CA PHE A 80 -5.41 -5.89 -34.22
C PHE A 80 -4.35 -6.58 -35.12
N ALA A 81 -4.83 -7.41 -36.03
CA ALA A 81 -3.97 -8.13 -36.99
C ALA A 81 -3.68 -7.33 -38.26
N ASP A 82 -4.50 -6.33 -38.59
CA ASP A 82 -4.27 -5.45 -39.74
C ASP A 82 -3.20 -4.41 -39.38
N GLY A 83 -2.00 -4.63 -39.87
CA GLY A 83 -0.85 -3.83 -39.51
C GLY A 83 -0.97 -2.33 -39.84
N LYS A 84 -1.69 -1.95 -40.89
CA LYS A 84 -1.86 -0.54 -41.23
C LYS A 84 -2.85 0.15 -40.30
N ALA A 85 -3.99 -0.48 -40.04
CA ALA A 85 -4.99 0.02 -39.12
C ALA A 85 -4.40 0.08 -37.69
N GLU A 86 -3.64 -0.94 -37.31
CA GLU A 86 -2.96 -1.00 -36.02
C GLU A 86 -1.91 0.12 -35.87
N ALA A 87 -1.11 0.37 -36.92
CA ALA A 87 -0.13 1.46 -36.90
C ALA A 87 -0.79 2.83 -36.67
N GLU A 88 -1.90 3.06 -37.36
CA GLU A 88 -2.69 4.29 -37.21
C GLU A 88 -3.29 4.40 -35.82
N ARG A 89 -3.88 3.31 -35.33
CA ARG A 89 -4.47 3.24 -33.98
C ARG A 89 -3.43 3.55 -32.90
N LEU A 90 -2.23 2.93 -32.99
CA LEU A 90 -1.16 3.14 -32.01
C LEU A 90 -0.62 4.57 -32.05
N THR A 91 -0.57 5.19 -33.23
CA THR A 91 -0.18 6.60 -33.38
C THR A 91 -1.19 7.50 -32.66
N VAL A 92 -2.48 7.32 -32.95
CA VAL A 92 -3.57 8.09 -32.33
C VAL A 92 -3.59 7.87 -30.81
N GLN A 93 -3.41 6.62 -30.38
CA GLN A 93 -3.35 6.28 -28.95
C GLN A 93 -2.22 7.04 -28.25
N SER A 94 -1.02 7.05 -28.84
CA SER A 94 0.12 7.75 -28.24
C SER A 94 -0.06 9.27 -28.24
N GLU A 95 -0.72 9.82 -29.25
CA GLU A 95 -1.09 11.24 -29.27
C GLU A 95 -2.08 11.57 -28.15
N LEU A 96 -3.10 10.74 -27.96
CA LEU A 96 -4.10 10.90 -26.91
C LEU A 96 -3.45 10.85 -25.53
N GLU A 97 -2.58 9.88 -25.29
CA GLU A 97 -1.88 9.75 -24.02
C GLU A 97 -1.02 10.99 -23.69
N ARG A 98 -0.33 11.53 -24.70
CA ARG A 98 0.44 12.76 -24.53
C ARG A 98 -0.45 13.98 -24.26
N ASP A 99 -1.59 14.05 -24.94
CA ASP A 99 -2.56 15.12 -24.70
C ASP A 99 -3.12 15.03 -23.28
N GLN A 100 -3.45 13.82 -22.82
CA GLN A 100 -3.89 13.59 -21.45
C GLN A 100 -2.82 14.04 -20.42
N LEU A 101 -1.55 13.68 -20.65
CA LEU A 101 -0.45 14.11 -19.77
C LEU A 101 -0.29 15.63 -19.76
N SER A 102 -0.43 16.27 -20.91
CA SER A 102 -0.32 17.75 -21.02
C SER A 102 -1.47 18.47 -20.33
N ASN A 103 -2.52 17.76 -19.96
CA ASN A 103 -3.74 18.33 -19.37
C ASN A 103 -4.07 17.78 -17.97
N ILE A 104 -3.15 17.06 -17.31
CA ILE A 104 -3.45 16.46 -16.00
C ILE A 104 -3.77 17.48 -14.92
N LEU A 105 -3.16 18.65 -14.94
CA LEU A 105 -3.48 19.75 -14.02
C LEU A 105 -4.86 20.34 -14.33
N SER A 106 -5.12 20.66 -15.59
CA SER A 106 -6.43 21.24 -15.96
C SER A 106 -7.57 20.25 -15.78
N HIS A 107 -7.30 18.96 -15.91
CA HIS A 107 -8.29 17.90 -15.70
C HIS A 107 -8.82 17.90 -14.25
N THR A 108 -7.94 18.00 -13.26
CA THR A 108 -8.35 17.97 -11.86
C THR A 108 -9.14 19.22 -11.45
N LEU A 109 -8.89 20.37 -12.08
CA LEU A 109 -9.60 21.61 -11.74
C LEU A 109 -11.12 21.55 -12.00
N GLY A 110 -11.59 20.54 -12.71
CA GLY A 110 -13.01 20.31 -12.94
C GLY A 110 -13.61 19.22 -12.06
N ILE A 111 -12.84 18.68 -11.14
CA ILE A 111 -13.22 17.60 -10.26
C ILE A 111 -13.30 18.14 -8.84
N ASP A 112 -14.27 17.70 -8.07
CA ASP A 112 -14.37 17.99 -6.64
C ASP A 112 -13.56 16.90 -5.93
N ASP A 113 -12.43 17.27 -5.37
CA ASP A 113 -11.51 16.33 -4.72
C ASP A 113 -11.90 15.99 -3.27
N THR A 114 -13.01 16.56 -2.74
CA THR A 114 -13.48 16.24 -1.39
C THR A 114 -13.89 14.77 -1.29
N VAL A 115 -13.55 14.16 -0.17
CA VAL A 115 -13.87 12.74 0.07
C VAL A 115 -15.38 12.58 0.30
N ASP A 116 -16.04 11.80 -0.53
CA ASP A 116 -17.46 11.48 -0.30
C ASP A 116 -17.57 10.38 0.77
N TRP A 117 -17.76 10.82 2.01
CA TRP A 117 -17.88 9.93 3.17
C TRP A 117 -19.11 9.00 3.06
N ASP A 118 -20.16 9.42 2.34
CA ASP A 118 -21.36 8.58 2.16
C ASP A 118 -21.10 7.41 1.20
N GLU A 119 -20.26 7.62 0.19
CA GLU A 119 -19.82 6.54 -0.70
C GLU A 119 -18.94 5.51 0.03
N LEU A 120 -18.17 5.98 1.00
CA LEU A 120 -17.30 5.09 1.79
C LEU A 120 -18.08 4.27 2.81
N ARG A 121 -19.27 4.73 3.25
CA ARG A 121 -20.11 3.98 4.20
C ARG A 121 -20.75 2.78 3.51
N ARG A 122 -20.77 1.67 4.23
CA ARG A 122 -21.47 0.46 3.79
C ARG A 122 -22.92 0.52 4.25
N ASN A 123 -23.83 0.25 3.31
CA ASN A 123 -25.28 0.13 3.58
C ASN A 123 -25.86 -1.13 2.90
N ASP A 124 -25.00 -2.06 2.54
CA ASP A 124 -25.38 -3.28 1.85
C ASP A 124 -26.20 -4.18 2.77
N ALA A 125 -27.37 -4.58 2.29
CA ALA A 125 -28.27 -5.48 3.01
C ALA A 125 -27.80 -6.93 2.92
N PHE A 126 -28.01 -7.70 3.98
CA PHE A 126 -27.76 -9.13 3.97
C PHE A 126 -28.74 -9.80 2.99
N THR A 127 -28.23 -10.43 1.95
CA THR A 127 -29.04 -10.89 0.79
C THR A 127 -29.44 -12.36 0.82
N ARG A 128 -28.89 -13.19 1.74
CA ARG A 128 -29.23 -14.60 1.84
C ARG A 128 -30.69 -14.78 2.25
N SER A 129 -31.42 -15.68 1.58
CA SER A 129 -32.82 -15.98 1.92
C SER A 129 -32.93 -16.71 3.26
N ASN A 130 -33.94 -16.38 4.03
CA ASN A 130 -34.32 -17.11 5.25
C ASN A 130 -35.31 -18.25 4.99
N THR A 131 -35.61 -18.56 3.72
CA THR A 131 -36.54 -19.61 3.34
C THR A 131 -35.90 -20.99 3.47
N PHE A 132 -36.53 -21.85 4.25
CA PHE A 132 -36.14 -23.25 4.37
C PHE A 132 -36.95 -24.05 3.36
N ASP A 133 -36.36 -24.43 2.24
CA ASP A 133 -37.05 -24.98 1.06
C ASP A 133 -37.38 -26.47 1.16
N LYS A 134 -36.96 -27.18 2.21
CA LYS A 134 -37.27 -28.58 2.38
C LYS A 134 -38.75 -28.73 2.75
N PRO A 135 -39.56 -29.58 2.04
CA PRO A 135 -40.97 -29.75 2.38
C PRO A 135 -41.13 -30.51 3.70
N ARG A 136 -42.13 -30.14 4.46
CA ARG A 136 -42.47 -30.79 5.71
C ARG A 136 -42.98 -32.22 5.41
N PRO A 137 -42.50 -33.25 6.13
CA PRO A 137 -43.00 -34.63 5.95
C PRO A 137 -44.49 -34.71 6.13
N GLN A 138 -45.17 -35.44 5.25
CA GLN A 138 -46.59 -35.73 5.33
C GLN A 138 -46.83 -37.18 5.68
N LEU A 139 -47.86 -37.43 6.48
CA LEU A 139 -48.25 -38.80 6.85
C LEU A 139 -49.06 -39.41 5.73
N GLU A 140 -48.53 -40.39 5.04
CA GLU A 140 -49.29 -41.21 4.09
C GLU A 140 -50.05 -42.28 4.87
N ARG A 141 -51.32 -42.32 4.66
CA ARG A 141 -52.23 -43.31 5.31
C ARG A 141 -52.61 -44.38 4.33
N GLU A 142 -52.76 -45.60 4.84
CA GLU A 142 -53.29 -46.75 4.11
C GLU A 142 -54.67 -47.04 4.63
N ASP A 143 -55.63 -47.26 3.74
CA ASP A 143 -57.00 -47.60 4.13
C ASP A 143 -57.02 -48.93 4.85
N ALA A 144 -57.89 -49.07 5.84
CA ALA A 144 -58.05 -50.31 6.58
C ALA A 144 -58.60 -51.40 5.66
N PRO A 145 -58.11 -52.65 5.82
CA PRO A 145 -58.61 -53.77 5.02
C PRO A 145 -60.12 -53.92 5.20
N ALA A 146 -60.84 -53.93 4.10
CA ALA A 146 -62.28 -54.18 4.14
C ALA A 146 -62.57 -55.69 4.45
N TYR A 147 -63.64 -55.91 5.17
CA TYR A 147 -64.11 -57.26 5.39
C TYR A 147 -64.61 -57.88 4.06
N GLU A 148 -64.04 -58.98 3.66
CA GLU A 148 -64.46 -59.73 2.46
C GLU A 148 -65.41 -60.87 2.86
N GLU A 149 -66.68 -60.71 2.50
CA GLU A 149 -67.67 -61.74 2.75
C GLU A 149 -67.32 -63.04 2.01
N PRO A 150 -67.32 -64.17 2.69
CA PRO A 150 -67.04 -65.44 2.02
C PRO A 150 -68.10 -65.75 0.97
N LYS A 151 -67.70 -66.29 -0.18
CA LYS A 151 -68.61 -66.70 -1.23
C LYS A 151 -69.17 -68.06 -0.81
N ILE A 152 -70.40 -68.08 -0.23
CA ILE A 152 -71.08 -69.27 0.26
C ILE A 152 -71.98 -69.83 -0.85
N SER A 153 -71.69 -71.07 -1.30
CA SER A 153 -72.53 -71.76 -2.29
C SER A 153 -73.70 -72.48 -1.61
N PHE A 154 -74.70 -72.84 -2.39
CA PHE A 154 -75.82 -73.61 -1.93
C PHE A 154 -75.39 -74.96 -1.26
N TRP A 155 -74.34 -75.55 -1.84
CA TRP A 155 -73.80 -76.82 -1.30
C TRP A 155 -73.07 -76.64 0.04
N ASP A 156 -72.45 -75.51 0.29
CA ASP A 156 -71.79 -75.19 1.56
C ASP A 156 -72.83 -75.11 2.71
N THR A 157 -73.98 -74.50 2.40
CA THR A 157 -75.09 -74.43 3.36
C THR A 157 -75.67 -75.80 3.68
N LEU A 158 -75.86 -76.63 2.64
CA LEU A 158 -76.39 -77.98 2.81
C LEU A 158 -75.46 -78.91 3.58
N LEU A 159 -74.15 -78.71 3.43
CA LEU A 159 -73.11 -79.49 4.13
C LEU A 159 -72.77 -78.95 5.51
N GLY A 160 -73.44 -77.88 5.99
CA GLY A 160 -73.22 -77.34 7.31
C GLY A 160 -71.91 -76.50 7.44
N LYS A 161 -71.24 -76.19 6.31
CA LYS A 161 -69.94 -75.52 6.29
C LYS A 161 -70.06 -73.98 6.38
N LYS A 162 -71.25 -73.40 6.31
CA LYS A 162 -71.46 -71.92 6.31
C LYS A 162 -70.84 -71.23 7.51
N ALA A 163 -71.04 -71.76 8.73
CA ALA A 163 -70.50 -71.17 9.96
C ALA A 163 -68.97 -71.20 9.97
N SER A 164 -68.36 -72.31 9.51
CA SER A 164 -66.89 -72.40 9.44
C SER A 164 -66.27 -71.47 8.42
N LEU A 165 -66.90 -71.25 7.25
CA LEU A 165 -66.42 -70.29 6.22
C LEU A 165 -66.55 -68.89 6.71
N ILE A 166 -67.61 -68.46 7.43
CA ILE A 166 -67.76 -67.17 8.04
C ILE A 166 -66.67 -66.99 9.11
N GLN A 167 -66.50 -67.92 10.01
CA GLN A 167 -65.47 -67.85 11.05
C GLN A 167 -64.08 -67.75 10.44
N GLN A 168 -63.75 -68.45 9.38
CA GLN A 168 -62.46 -68.39 8.69
C GLN A 168 -62.24 -66.99 8.02
N ALA A 169 -63.30 -66.40 7.43
CA ALA A 169 -63.24 -65.07 6.87
C ALA A 169 -63.05 -64.04 7.97
N GLU A 170 -63.71 -64.16 9.12
CA GLU A 170 -63.53 -63.30 10.28
C GLU A 170 -62.11 -63.40 10.84
N GLU A 171 -61.57 -64.59 11.02
CA GLU A 171 -60.20 -64.83 11.48
C GLU A 171 -59.21 -64.25 10.50
N THR A 172 -59.40 -64.41 9.19
CA THR A 172 -58.53 -63.86 8.16
C THR A 172 -58.58 -62.36 8.20
N HIS A 173 -59.76 -61.74 8.33
CA HIS A 173 -59.94 -60.31 8.46
C HIS A 173 -59.25 -59.75 9.73
N ALA A 174 -59.38 -60.44 10.87
CA ALA A 174 -58.76 -60.06 12.13
C ALA A 174 -57.23 -60.05 12.00
N VAL A 175 -56.65 -61.06 11.34
CA VAL A 175 -55.17 -61.11 11.10
C VAL A 175 -54.75 -59.92 10.19
N ARG A 176 -55.48 -59.67 9.09
CA ARG A 176 -55.22 -58.51 8.18
C ARG A 176 -55.34 -57.20 8.92
N MET A 177 -56.32 -57.03 9.80
CA MET A 177 -56.50 -55.82 10.61
C MET A 177 -55.35 -55.67 11.60
N GLU A 178 -54.88 -56.71 12.25
CA GLU A 178 -53.73 -56.63 13.17
C GLU A 178 -52.46 -56.26 12.42
N GLU A 179 -52.21 -56.89 11.26
CA GLU A 179 -51.05 -56.51 10.42
C GLU A 179 -51.14 -55.07 9.93
N TRP A 180 -52.31 -54.61 9.52
CA TRP A 180 -52.54 -53.20 9.10
C TRP A 180 -52.28 -52.26 10.28
N GLN A 181 -52.81 -52.54 11.46
CA GLN A 181 -52.59 -51.72 12.66
C GLN A 181 -51.10 -51.61 13.00
N ARG A 182 -50.37 -52.74 12.86
CA ARG A 182 -48.94 -52.79 13.12
C ARG A 182 -48.18 -51.93 12.10
N ARG A 183 -48.50 -52.02 10.82
CA ARG A 183 -47.94 -51.16 9.76
C ARG A 183 -48.27 -49.69 9.97
N GLU A 184 -49.48 -49.39 10.34
CA GLU A 184 -49.93 -48.01 10.58
C GLU A 184 -49.22 -47.37 11.78
N ALA A 185 -49.05 -48.14 12.85
CA ALA A 185 -48.27 -47.72 14.02
C ALA A 185 -46.78 -47.43 13.65
N ALA A 186 -46.19 -48.34 12.86
CA ALA A 186 -44.80 -48.17 12.39
C ALA A 186 -44.67 -46.93 11.46
N ARG A 187 -45.62 -46.69 10.55
CA ARG A 187 -45.67 -45.52 9.68
C ARG A 187 -45.77 -44.24 10.50
N LYS A 188 -46.64 -44.20 11.50
CA LYS A 188 -46.81 -43.05 12.38
C LYS A 188 -45.52 -42.77 13.16
N ASP A 189 -44.87 -43.76 13.73
CA ASP A 189 -43.59 -43.62 14.44
C ASP A 189 -42.49 -43.07 13.51
N ALA A 190 -42.39 -43.62 12.29
CA ALA A 190 -41.44 -43.14 11.29
C ALA A 190 -41.71 -41.69 10.87
N HIS A 191 -42.99 -41.33 10.65
CA HIS A 191 -43.41 -39.96 10.35
C HIS A 191 -43.05 -39.02 11.50
N ASP A 192 -43.37 -39.36 12.74
CA ASP A 192 -43.10 -38.53 13.91
C ASP A 192 -41.58 -38.26 14.04
N LYS A 193 -40.74 -39.30 13.82
CA LYS A 193 -39.29 -39.15 13.78
C LYS A 193 -38.84 -38.23 12.66
N SER A 194 -39.43 -38.35 11.46
CA SER A 194 -39.08 -37.48 10.31
C SER A 194 -39.51 -36.02 10.54
N VAL A 195 -40.63 -35.78 11.22
CA VAL A 195 -41.08 -34.46 11.61
C VAL A 195 -40.09 -33.84 12.62
N VAL A 196 -39.67 -34.58 13.62
CA VAL A 196 -38.66 -34.13 14.61
C VAL A 196 -37.37 -33.76 13.89
N ALA A 197 -36.87 -34.60 13.00
CA ALA A 197 -35.65 -34.35 12.22
C ALA A 197 -35.81 -33.10 11.36
N TYR A 198 -36.94 -32.92 10.68
CA TYR A 198 -37.27 -31.73 9.89
C TYR A 198 -37.22 -30.43 10.75
N GLU A 199 -37.89 -30.46 11.92
CA GLU A 199 -37.91 -29.28 12.80
C GLU A 199 -36.49 -28.96 13.35
N MET A 200 -35.68 -29.97 13.64
CA MET A 200 -34.28 -29.77 14.05
C MET A 200 -33.46 -29.16 12.91
N GLU A 201 -33.55 -29.66 11.69
CA GLU A 201 -32.86 -29.12 10.53
C GLU A 201 -33.29 -27.68 10.23
N LYS A 202 -34.59 -27.41 10.30
CA LYS A 202 -35.17 -26.07 10.10
C LYS A 202 -34.66 -25.12 11.17
N SER A 203 -34.64 -25.53 12.43
CA SER A 203 -34.15 -24.72 13.55
C SER A 203 -32.66 -24.41 13.38
N ALA A 204 -31.85 -25.43 13.01
CA ALA A 204 -30.43 -25.24 12.74
C ALA A 204 -30.16 -24.27 11.57
N PHE A 205 -30.94 -24.40 10.49
CA PHE A 205 -30.88 -23.47 9.35
C PHE A 205 -31.19 -22.04 9.76
N LEU A 206 -32.27 -21.82 10.52
CA LEU A 206 -32.67 -20.47 10.96
C LEU A 206 -31.66 -19.90 11.95
N ALA A 207 -31.09 -20.73 12.83
CA ALA A 207 -30.02 -20.29 13.74
C ALA A 207 -28.77 -19.86 12.98
N LYS A 208 -28.36 -20.65 11.98
CA LYS A 208 -27.21 -20.30 11.13
C LYS A 208 -27.48 -19.02 10.29
N TYR A 209 -28.68 -18.88 9.75
CA TYR A 209 -29.10 -17.64 9.06
C TYR A 209 -28.99 -16.42 9.98
N ALA A 210 -29.50 -16.54 11.21
CA ALA A 210 -29.44 -15.44 12.19
C ALA A 210 -28.01 -15.07 12.57
N GLU A 211 -27.15 -16.08 12.74
CA GLU A 211 -25.72 -15.90 13.02
C GLU A 211 -25.02 -15.16 11.86
N ASP A 212 -25.20 -15.64 10.63
CA ASP A 212 -24.58 -15.06 9.44
C ASP A 212 -25.06 -13.61 9.22
N LYS A 213 -26.35 -13.36 9.44
CA LYS A 213 -26.93 -12.03 9.36
C LYS A 213 -26.33 -11.07 10.40
N ALA A 214 -26.24 -11.53 11.65
CA ALA A 214 -25.68 -10.74 12.74
C ALA A 214 -24.18 -10.43 12.49
N ALA A 215 -23.43 -11.40 11.95
CA ALA A 215 -22.03 -11.21 11.59
C ALA A 215 -21.88 -10.16 10.49
N HIS A 216 -22.71 -10.22 9.44
CA HIS A 216 -22.71 -9.24 8.36
C HIS A 216 -23.03 -7.82 8.90
N GLU A 217 -24.10 -7.71 9.69
CA GLU A 217 -24.48 -6.44 10.31
C GLU A 217 -23.38 -5.85 11.22
N UNK A 218 -22.81 -6.54 11.62
CA UNK A 218 -21.73 -6.19 12.38
C UNK A 218 -20.57 -5.68 11.66
N GLU A 219 -20.25 -6.47 10.83
CA GLU A 219 -19.20 -5.97 9.93
C GLU A 219 -19.52 -4.57 9.38
N VAL A 220 -20.71 -4.41 8.87
CA VAL A 220 -21.18 -3.12 8.35
C VAL A 220 -21.10 -2.03 9.42
N ALA A 221 -21.56 -2.34 10.62
CA ALA A 221 -21.56 -1.37 11.72
C ALA A 221 -20.12 -1.01 12.16
N GLU A 222 -19.21 -1.97 12.21
CA GLU A 222 -17.82 -1.74 12.57
C GLU A 222 -17.11 -0.89 11.51
N HIS A 223 -17.32 -1.20 10.24
CA HIS A 223 -16.80 -0.42 9.12
C HIS A 223 -17.27 1.05 9.21
N ASN A 224 -18.57 1.26 9.39
CA ASN A 224 -19.12 2.62 9.47
C ASN A 224 -18.63 3.37 10.72
N ARG A 225 -18.44 2.67 11.82
CA ARG A 225 -17.86 3.26 13.04
C ARG A 225 -16.40 3.70 12.82
N ALA A 226 -15.63 2.95 12.04
CA ALA A 226 -14.25 3.33 11.70
C ALA A 226 -14.23 4.62 10.87
N ILE A 227 -15.16 4.76 9.91
CA ILE A 227 -15.30 5.99 9.12
C ILE A 227 -15.68 7.17 10.03
N GLU A 228 -16.65 7.01 10.92
CA GLU A 228 -17.05 8.08 11.85
C GLU A 228 -15.89 8.50 12.77
N LYS A 229 -15.11 7.52 13.21
CA LYS A 229 -13.92 7.79 14.04
C LYS A 229 -12.88 8.58 13.24
N LEU A 230 -12.64 8.22 11.98
CA LEU A 230 -11.72 8.93 11.09
C LEU A 230 -12.18 10.39 10.92
N ILE A 231 -13.46 10.61 10.60
CA ILE A 231 -14.03 11.96 10.44
C ILE A 231 -13.86 12.77 11.73
N GLY A 232 -14.14 12.15 12.89
CA GLY A 232 -13.97 12.81 14.18
C GLY A 232 -12.52 13.22 14.46
N SER A 233 -11.59 12.31 14.24
CA SER A 233 -10.15 12.56 14.41
C SER A 233 -9.63 13.60 13.41
N LEU A 234 -10.14 13.58 12.19
CA LEU A 234 -9.80 14.56 11.15
C LEU A 234 -10.27 15.95 11.55
N ARG A 235 -11.49 16.06 12.08
CA ARG A 235 -12.03 17.35 12.58
C ARG A 235 -11.20 17.92 13.72
N GLU A 236 -10.60 17.05 14.53
CA GLU A 236 -9.71 17.45 15.64
C GLU A 236 -8.27 17.71 15.17
N GLY A 237 -7.94 17.43 13.92
CA GLY A 237 -6.62 17.65 13.35
C GLY A 237 -5.55 16.65 13.81
N HIS A 238 -5.96 15.44 14.16
CA HIS A 238 -5.02 14.39 14.56
C HIS A 238 -4.14 14.00 13.37
N GLU A 239 -2.82 13.92 13.60
CA GLU A 239 -1.82 13.70 12.53
C GLU A 239 -2.12 12.49 11.66
N GLU A 240 -2.41 11.35 12.28
CA GLU A 240 -2.72 10.13 11.57
C GLU A 240 -3.97 10.28 10.67
N ALA A 241 -5.01 10.98 11.17
CA ALA A 241 -6.25 11.18 10.42
C ALA A 241 -6.05 12.12 9.22
N VAL A 242 -5.24 13.17 9.39
CA VAL A 242 -4.90 14.09 8.29
C VAL A 242 -4.12 13.35 7.20
N MET A 243 -3.15 12.53 7.58
CA MET A 243 -2.39 11.71 6.62
C MET A 243 -3.27 10.69 5.91
N GLU A 244 -4.17 10.04 6.66
CA GLU A 244 -5.11 9.06 6.11
C GLU A 244 -6.04 9.70 5.09
N HIS A 245 -6.60 10.87 5.42
CA HIS A 245 -7.45 11.66 4.53
C HIS A 245 -6.69 12.08 3.26
N ALA A 246 -5.51 12.68 3.41
CA ALA A 246 -4.68 13.07 2.26
C ALA A 246 -4.29 11.86 1.38
N SER A 247 -4.09 10.70 2.00
CA SER A 247 -3.82 9.45 1.26
C SER A 247 -5.03 9.05 0.40
N LEU A 248 -6.24 9.11 0.96
CA LEU A 248 -7.48 8.82 0.20
C LEU A 248 -7.60 9.75 -1.02
N VAL A 249 -7.36 11.03 -0.82
CA VAL A 249 -7.43 12.05 -1.89
C VAL A 249 -6.43 11.72 -3.01
N LEU A 250 -5.16 11.55 -2.67
CA LEU A 250 -4.12 11.29 -3.68
C LEU A 250 -4.29 9.92 -4.38
N GLU A 251 -4.83 8.92 -3.67
CA GLU A 251 -5.15 7.63 -4.28
C GLU A 251 -6.33 7.73 -5.25
N ALA A 252 -7.28 8.63 -5.00
CA ALA A 252 -8.41 8.87 -5.90
C ALA A 252 -8.00 9.63 -7.17
N SER A 253 -6.87 10.32 -7.17
CA SER A 253 -6.39 11.13 -8.29
C SER A 253 -6.32 10.32 -9.60
N ASP A 254 -6.96 10.80 -10.66
CA ASP A 254 -7.00 10.11 -11.95
C ASP A 254 -5.97 10.65 -12.94
N TYR A 255 -4.99 9.85 -13.25
CA TYR A 255 -3.98 10.10 -14.28
C TYR A 255 -4.23 9.26 -15.55
N HIS A 256 -5.44 8.80 -15.77
CA HIS A 256 -5.84 7.97 -16.94
C HIS A 256 -5.00 6.68 -17.06
N GLY A 257 -4.48 6.17 -15.96
CA GLY A 257 -3.61 4.99 -15.95
C GLY A 257 -2.21 5.23 -16.52
N LEU A 258 -1.82 6.49 -16.75
CA LEU A 258 -0.53 6.84 -17.35
C LEU A 258 0.59 7.02 -16.34
N ILE A 259 0.23 7.31 -15.09
CA ILE A 259 1.19 7.57 -14.00
C ILE A 259 0.82 6.67 -12.81
N GLU A 260 1.80 5.97 -12.29
CA GLU A 260 1.63 5.21 -11.05
C GLU A 260 1.68 6.17 -9.86
N LYS A 261 0.76 5.96 -8.93
CA LYS A 261 0.66 6.78 -7.72
C LYS A 261 1.41 6.08 -6.60
N GLU A 262 2.60 6.55 -6.31
CA GLU A 262 3.41 6.07 -5.21
C GLU A 262 3.91 7.27 -4.42
N PHE A 263 3.51 7.34 -3.14
CA PHE A 263 3.86 8.47 -2.29
C PHE A 263 3.95 8.05 -0.83
N VAL A 264 4.65 8.86 -0.06
CA VAL A 264 4.72 8.74 1.40
C VAL A 264 4.32 10.10 1.97
N LEU A 265 3.49 10.07 3.01
CA LEU A 265 3.00 11.28 3.66
C LEU A 265 3.56 11.39 5.07
N ASP A 266 3.79 12.62 5.50
CA ASP A 266 4.04 12.97 6.87
C ASP A 266 3.27 14.27 7.18
N TYR A 267 2.78 14.41 8.39
CA TYR A 267 2.06 15.63 8.78
C TYR A 267 2.54 16.09 10.14
N ARG A 268 2.82 17.37 10.23
CA ARG A 268 3.26 18.02 11.47
C ARG A 268 2.16 18.98 11.94
N SER A 269 1.50 18.60 13.02
CA SER A 269 0.39 19.38 13.60
C SER A 269 0.83 20.75 14.14
N GLN A 270 2.11 20.88 14.55
CA GLN A 270 2.66 22.08 15.16
C GLN A 270 2.63 23.30 14.22
N ASP A 271 2.93 23.10 12.95
CA ASP A 271 2.92 24.13 11.92
C ASP A 271 1.95 23.79 10.78
N LYS A 272 1.11 22.78 11.00
CA LYS A 272 0.08 22.31 10.05
C LYS A 272 0.67 22.07 8.65
N THR A 273 1.83 21.44 8.58
CA THR A 273 2.52 21.15 7.32
C THR A 273 2.32 19.70 6.90
N LEU A 274 1.68 19.50 5.75
CA LEU A 274 1.62 18.20 5.09
C LEU A 274 2.85 18.07 4.19
N LEU A 275 3.61 17.01 4.37
CA LEU A 275 4.75 16.67 3.51
C LEU A 275 4.36 15.47 2.64
N VAL A 276 4.47 15.69 1.32
CA VAL A 276 4.19 14.67 0.29
C VAL A 276 5.52 14.32 -0.38
N GLU A 277 5.93 13.09 -0.28
CA GLU A 277 7.04 12.54 -1.06
C GLU A 277 6.47 11.64 -2.14
N TYR A 278 6.61 12.07 -3.37
CA TYR A 278 5.96 11.45 -4.53
C TYR A 278 7.02 10.80 -5.42
N GLU A 279 6.80 9.55 -5.78
CA GLU A 279 7.64 8.86 -6.77
C GLU A 279 7.14 9.24 -8.17
N LEU A 280 7.92 10.02 -8.88
CA LEU A 280 7.60 10.51 -10.21
C LEU A 280 7.97 9.47 -11.27
N PRO A 281 7.30 9.46 -12.43
CA PRO A 281 7.67 8.55 -13.51
C PRO A 281 9.08 8.83 -14.01
N ASN A 282 9.75 7.82 -14.57
CA ASN A 282 10.99 8.04 -15.33
C ASN A 282 10.65 8.64 -16.70
N PRO A 283 11.58 9.37 -17.32
CA PRO A 283 11.35 9.90 -18.67
C PRO A 283 10.97 8.83 -19.71
N ASP A 284 11.47 7.60 -19.54
CA ASP A 284 11.21 6.49 -20.45
C ASP A 284 9.86 5.79 -20.20
N ASP A 285 9.23 6.06 -19.06
CA ASP A 285 7.90 5.52 -18.72
C ASP A 285 6.77 6.29 -19.43
N LEU A 286 7.07 7.50 -19.91
CA LEU A 286 6.09 8.35 -20.59
C LEU A 286 5.85 7.90 -22.04
N PRO A 287 4.68 8.24 -22.65
CA PRO A 287 4.38 7.86 -24.03
C PRO A 287 5.22 8.67 -25.04
N THR A 288 6.41 8.20 -25.31
CA THR A 288 7.39 8.88 -26.18
C THR A 288 7.31 8.51 -27.66
N VAL A 289 6.41 7.60 -28.03
CA VAL A 289 6.20 7.24 -29.43
C VAL A 289 5.52 8.40 -30.17
N LYS A 290 6.15 8.88 -31.26
CA LYS A 290 5.60 9.95 -32.11
C LYS A 290 4.63 9.39 -33.15
N THR A 291 5.09 8.37 -33.89
CA THR A 291 4.28 7.71 -34.92
C THR A 291 4.66 6.24 -35.01
N VAL A 292 3.68 5.43 -35.36
CA VAL A 292 3.91 4.01 -35.70
C VAL A 292 3.62 3.83 -37.18
N ARG A 293 4.48 3.12 -37.93
CA ARG A 293 4.28 2.81 -39.36
C ARG A 293 4.37 1.31 -39.59
N PHE A 294 3.47 0.82 -40.39
CA PHE A 294 3.51 -0.57 -40.84
C PHE A 294 4.46 -0.69 -42.03
N VAL A 295 5.47 -1.53 -41.91
CA VAL A 295 6.47 -1.77 -42.95
C VAL A 295 6.04 -3.00 -43.76
N ARG A 296 5.47 -2.77 -44.94
CA ARG A 296 4.91 -3.83 -45.79
C ARG A 296 5.93 -4.92 -46.17
N ALA A 297 7.20 -4.54 -46.31
CA ALA A 297 8.26 -5.47 -46.70
C ALA A 297 8.57 -6.53 -45.65
N THR A 298 8.44 -6.17 -44.36
CA THR A 298 8.76 -7.06 -43.24
C THR A 298 7.52 -7.52 -42.45
N GLY A 299 6.38 -6.86 -42.68
CA GLY A 299 5.16 -7.12 -41.88
C GLY A 299 5.22 -6.60 -40.47
N GLU A 300 6.15 -5.70 -40.17
CA GLU A 300 6.41 -5.20 -38.82
C GLU A 300 5.88 -3.79 -38.62
N LEU A 301 5.54 -3.49 -37.37
CA LEU A 301 5.25 -2.14 -36.91
C LEU A 301 6.55 -1.47 -36.49
N LYS A 302 6.86 -0.31 -37.05
CA LYS A 302 8.06 0.45 -36.75
C LYS A 302 7.69 1.76 -36.07
N GLU A 303 8.17 1.95 -34.87
CA GLU A 303 7.95 3.15 -34.06
C GLU A 303 9.01 4.22 -34.38
N THR A 304 8.55 5.46 -34.42
CA THR A 304 9.41 6.64 -34.43
C THR A 304 9.21 7.37 -33.11
N GLN A 305 10.27 7.63 -32.40
CA GLN A 305 10.22 8.30 -31.11
C GLN A 305 10.17 9.83 -31.28
N LEU A 306 9.68 10.52 -30.26
CA LEU A 306 9.78 11.97 -30.16
C LEU A 306 11.27 12.39 -30.19
N ALA A 307 11.54 13.57 -30.74
CA ALA A 307 12.87 14.18 -30.67
C ALA A 307 13.28 14.40 -29.19
N ALA A 308 14.57 14.34 -28.89
CA ALA A 308 15.10 14.46 -27.54
C ALA A 308 14.57 15.70 -26.80
N LYS A 309 14.46 16.84 -27.48
CA LYS A 309 13.87 18.05 -26.88
C LYS A 309 12.41 17.84 -26.50
N ALA A 310 11.59 17.25 -27.38
CA ALA A 310 10.18 17.02 -27.10
C ALA A 310 9.97 16.00 -25.95
N LYS A 311 10.82 14.97 -25.85
CA LYS A 311 10.79 14.04 -24.71
C LYS A 311 11.09 14.76 -23.40
N LYS A 312 12.11 15.63 -23.41
CA LYS A 312 12.49 16.42 -22.24
C LYS A 312 11.35 17.38 -21.84
N ASP A 313 10.78 18.09 -22.81
CA ASP A 313 9.69 19.04 -22.55
C ASP A 313 8.46 18.30 -22.00
N LEU A 314 8.10 17.15 -22.54
CA LEU A 314 7.00 16.33 -22.06
C LEU A 314 7.24 15.90 -20.60
N PHE A 315 8.44 15.39 -20.31
CA PHE A 315 8.79 14.95 -18.95
C PHE A 315 8.73 16.13 -17.96
N GLU A 316 9.38 17.24 -18.29
CA GLU A 316 9.41 18.43 -17.42
C GLU A 316 7.99 18.94 -17.15
N ASP A 317 7.18 19.07 -18.19
CA ASP A 317 5.80 19.55 -18.05
C ASP A 317 4.97 18.60 -17.16
N THR A 318 5.07 17.28 -17.40
CA THR A 318 4.34 16.28 -16.63
C THR A 318 4.67 16.38 -15.14
N ILE A 319 5.94 16.41 -14.76
CA ILE A 319 6.31 16.38 -13.35
C ILE A 319 5.96 17.69 -12.61
N TYR A 320 6.02 18.84 -13.29
CA TYR A 320 5.54 20.08 -12.69
C TYR A 320 4.02 20.08 -12.50
N GLN A 321 3.29 19.52 -13.46
CA GLN A 321 1.84 19.37 -13.33
C GLN A 321 1.48 18.41 -12.17
N ILE A 322 2.19 17.29 -12.00
CA ILE A 322 1.96 16.37 -10.87
C ILE A 322 2.13 17.12 -9.54
N ALA A 323 3.20 17.90 -9.41
CA ALA A 323 3.45 18.63 -8.16
C ALA A 323 2.33 19.64 -7.85
N LEU A 324 1.92 20.45 -8.84
CA LEU A 324 0.87 21.44 -8.65
C LEU A 324 -0.50 20.78 -8.43
N ARG A 325 -0.78 19.72 -9.15
CA ARG A 325 -2.00 18.95 -8.99
C ARG A 325 -2.09 18.35 -7.58
N SER A 326 -1.06 17.70 -7.13
CA SER A 326 -1.04 17.14 -5.76
C SER A 326 -1.27 18.18 -4.66
N UNK A 327 -0.74 19.40 -4.95
CA UNK A 327 -0.91 20.40 -4.11
C UNK A 327 -2.26 20.83 -4.07
N HIS A 328 -2.87 20.91 -5.20
CA HIS A 328 -4.26 21.37 -5.36
C HIS A 328 -5.25 20.42 -4.66
N GLU A 329 -5.20 19.15 -5.03
CA GLU A 329 -6.11 18.12 -4.53
C GLU A 329 -6.14 18.05 -2.99
N VAL A 330 -4.98 18.03 -2.34
CA VAL A 330 -4.93 17.91 -0.87
C VAL A 330 -5.42 19.20 -0.17
N LEU A 331 -5.23 20.37 -0.79
CA LEU A 331 -5.70 21.62 -0.22
C LEU A 331 -7.21 21.81 -0.44
N GLU A 332 -7.71 21.45 -1.62
CA GLU A 332 -9.16 21.53 -1.92
C GLU A 332 -9.96 20.57 -1.05
N ALA A 333 -9.49 19.34 -0.91
CA ALA A 333 -10.19 18.30 -0.13
C ALA A 333 -10.18 18.57 1.38
N ASP A 334 -9.32 19.45 1.88
CA ASP A 334 -9.14 19.68 3.32
C ASP A 334 -10.25 20.59 3.89
N GLU A 335 -11.45 20.03 4.07
CA GLU A 335 -12.64 20.71 4.56
C GLU A 335 -12.46 21.34 5.96
N PHE A 336 -11.61 20.78 6.81
CA PHE A 336 -11.42 21.22 8.18
C PHE A 336 -10.25 22.17 8.36
N GLN A 337 -9.57 22.55 7.26
CA GLN A 337 -8.44 23.46 7.27
C GLN A 337 -7.31 23.01 8.22
N ASN A 338 -7.02 21.74 8.17
CA ASN A 338 -5.91 21.16 8.93
C ASN A 338 -4.55 21.48 8.31
N ILE A 339 -4.52 21.74 6.99
CA ILE A 339 -3.27 21.92 6.24
C ILE A 339 -3.08 23.41 5.92
N GLU A 340 -2.10 24.04 6.55
CA GLU A 340 -1.71 25.43 6.28
C GLU A 340 -0.56 25.50 5.27
N ASN A 341 0.30 24.48 5.25
CA ASN A 341 1.45 24.41 4.35
C ASN A 341 1.51 23.03 3.71
N VAL A 342 1.94 22.99 2.45
CA VAL A 342 2.22 21.72 1.76
C VAL A 342 3.67 21.75 1.28
N ALA A 343 4.45 20.75 1.65
CA ALA A 343 5.76 20.47 1.09
C ALA A 343 5.64 19.28 0.14
N PHE A 344 6.06 19.44 -1.10
CA PHE A 344 6.06 18.36 -2.09
C PHE A 344 7.49 18.08 -2.53
N ASN A 345 7.92 16.84 -2.39
CA ASN A 345 9.22 16.35 -2.86
C ASN A 345 8.99 15.30 -3.94
N GLY A 346 9.45 15.55 -5.15
CA GLY A 346 9.37 14.62 -6.26
C GLY A 346 10.65 13.80 -6.41
N PHE A 347 10.52 12.49 -6.28
CA PHE A 347 11.64 11.55 -6.39
C PHE A 347 11.53 10.74 -7.67
N VAL A 348 12.67 10.38 -8.24
CA VAL A 348 12.73 9.41 -9.35
C VAL A 348 13.73 8.33 -8.99
N THR A 349 13.33 7.08 -9.17
CA THR A 349 14.19 5.92 -8.98
C THR A 349 14.70 5.47 -10.36
N ALA A 350 16.00 5.54 -10.57
CA ALA A 350 16.63 5.21 -11.83
C ALA A 350 17.91 4.38 -11.63
N ILE A 351 18.18 3.53 -12.60
CA ILE A 351 19.42 2.73 -12.59
C ILE A 351 20.59 3.62 -13.01
N ASN A 352 21.57 3.73 -12.16
CA ASN A 352 22.83 4.44 -12.46
C ASN A 352 23.63 3.61 -13.49
N PRO A 353 23.82 4.13 -14.70
CA PRO A 353 24.52 3.36 -15.74
C PRO A 353 26.00 3.08 -15.46
N ALA A 354 26.60 3.79 -14.50
CA ALA A 354 28.01 3.60 -14.14
C ALA A 354 28.23 2.38 -13.24
N ASN A 355 27.25 2.02 -12.42
CA ASN A 355 27.42 0.92 -11.46
C ASN A 355 26.26 -0.09 -11.44
N GLY A 356 25.19 0.16 -12.21
CA GLY A 356 24.02 -0.72 -12.30
C GLY A 356 23.13 -0.72 -11.06
N LEU A 357 23.37 0.17 -10.10
CA LEU A 357 22.58 0.25 -8.87
C LEU A 357 21.40 1.21 -9.05
N SER A 358 20.30 0.87 -8.40
CA SER A 358 19.13 1.73 -8.36
C SER A 358 19.38 2.88 -7.37
N ASN A 359 19.20 4.11 -7.82
CA ASN A 359 19.31 5.33 -6.98
C ASN A 359 17.99 6.07 -7.01
N ARG A 360 17.49 6.42 -5.83
CA ARG A 360 16.29 7.25 -5.67
C ARG A 360 16.74 8.68 -5.40
N ASN A 361 16.44 9.57 -6.33
CA ASN A 361 16.90 10.97 -6.31
C ASN A 361 15.73 11.94 -6.21
N CYS A 362 15.77 12.87 -5.27
CA CYS A 362 14.86 14.01 -5.29
C CYS A 362 15.26 14.90 -6.45
N ILE A 363 14.33 15.23 -7.35
CA ILE A 363 14.61 16.07 -8.53
C ILE A 363 13.83 17.37 -8.53
N LEU A 364 12.79 17.48 -7.70
CA LEU A 364 12.11 18.74 -7.47
C LEU A 364 11.53 18.78 -6.04
N SER A 365 11.45 19.99 -5.49
CA SER A 365 10.94 20.21 -4.14
C SER A 365 10.31 21.59 -4.05
N VAL A 366 9.15 21.70 -3.42
CA VAL A 366 8.49 22.99 -3.18
C VAL A 366 7.80 22.96 -1.82
N LEU A 367 7.81 24.10 -1.14
CA LEU A 367 7.05 24.36 0.07
C LEU A 367 6.21 25.61 -0.18
N CYS A 368 4.92 25.52 -0.04
CA CYS A 368 4.04 26.67 -0.20
C CYS A 368 2.96 26.67 0.90
N SER A 369 2.52 27.86 1.26
CA SER A 369 1.39 28.02 2.15
C SER A 369 0.08 27.96 1.38
N ARG A 370 -1.00 27.53 2.04
CA ARG A 370 -2.37 27.57 1.51
C ARG A 370 -2.69 28.97 0.97
N ALA A 371 -2.40 30.00 1.77
CA ALA A 371 -2.71 31.40 1.44
C ALA A 371 -1.97 31.91 0.18
N GLU A 372 -0.80 31.36 -0.13
CA GLU A 372 -0.08 31.67 -1.38
C GLU A 372 -0.67 30.89 -2.55
N PHE A 373 -0.93 29.60 -2.35
CA PHE A 373 -1.40 28.70 -3.38
C PHE A 373 -2.81 29.08 -3.88
N GLU A 374 -3.72 29.41 -2.97
CA GLU A 374 -5.10 29.78 -3.29
C GLU A 374 -5.24 31.07 -4.12
N LYS A 375 -4.20 31.90 -4.17
CA LYS A 375 -4.19 33.11 -5.01
C LYS A 375 -3.90 32.81 -6.48
N ILE A 376 -3.49 31.58 -6.79
CA ILE A 376 -3.06 31.21 -8.13
C ILE A 376 -4.26 30.74 -8.94
N ASP A 377 -4.44 31.28 -10.13
CA ASP A 377 -5.41 30.77 -11.10
C ASP A 377 -4.74 29.63 -11.89
N LEU A 378 -4.84 28.41 -11.36
CA LEU A 378 -4.19 27.22 -11.94
C LEU A 378 -4.65 26.92 -13.38
N ALA A 379 -5.82 27.42 -13.77
CA ALA A 379 -6.31 27.23 -15.14
C ALA A 379 -5.53 28.06 -16.18
N ARG A 380 -4.74 29.03 -15.73
CA ARG A 380 -4.03 29.97 -16.60
C ARG A 380 -2.51 29.96 -16.43
N VAL A 381 -1.99 29.06 -15.61
CA VAL A 381 -0.55 29.05 -15.37
C VAL A 381 0.20 28.18 -16.39
N GLU A 382 1.46 28.51 -16.60
CA GLU A 382 2.43 27.60 -17.20
C GLU A 382 3.06 26.83 -16.02
N PRO A 383 2.94 25.49 -15.95
CA PRO A 383 3.28 24.74 -14.73
C PRO A 383 4.69 24.99 -14.18
N LYS A 384 5.70 25.03 -15.05
CA LYS A 384 7.09 25.28 -14.63
C LYS A 384 7.27 26.69 -14.06
N ALA A 385 6.64 27.70 -14.69
CA ALA A 385 6.72 29.08 -14.21
C ALA A 385 6.01 29.23 -12.86
N CYS A 386 4.85 28.60 -12.71
CA CYS A 386 4.08 28.57 -11.47
C CYS A 386 4.90 27.93 -10.33
N PHE A 387 5.45 26.75 -10.59
CA PHE A 387 6.29 26.03 -9.62
C PHE A 387 7.47 26.90 -9.13
N LYS A 388 8.13 27.61 -10.06
CA LYS A 388 9.24 28.51 -9.71
C LYS A 388 8.77 29.75 -8.94
N ALA A 389 7.59 30.28 -9.27
CA ALA A 389 7.02 31.44 -8.56
C ALA A 389 6.70 31.06 -7.09
N LEU A 390 6.38 29.79 -6.82
CA LEU A 390 6.23 29.25 -5.47
C LEU A 390 7.59 28.95 -4.78
N SER A 391 8.68 29.48 -5.32
CA SER A 391 10.06 29.21 -4.83
C SER A 391 10.46 27.73 -4.89
N GLY A 392 9.85 26.98 -5.78
CA GLY A 392 10.17 25.58 -5.98
C GLY A 392 11.59 25.39 -6.52
N VAL A 393 12.29 24.41 -5.98
CA VAL A 393 13.66 24.03 -6.37
C VAL A 393 13.59 22.81 -7.27
N SER A 394 14.28 22.85 -8.39
CA SER A 394 14.36 21.69 -9.29
C SER A 394 15.78 21.53 -9.82
N ALA A 395 16.12 20.32 -10.22
CA ALA A 395 17.42 20.05 -10.86
C ALA A 395 17.60 20.93 -12.11
N ALA A 396 18.83 21.36 -12.36
CA ALA A 396 19.16 22.20 -13.53
C ALA A 396 18.78 21.52 -14.86
N SER A 397 18.87 20.22 -14.91
CA SER A 397 18.32 19.40 -15.98
C SER A 397 17.54 18.24 -15.36
N LEU A 398 16.23 18.32 -15.39
CA LEU A 398 15.35 17.28 -14.82
C LEU A 398 15.52 15.95 -15.54
N ALA A 399 15.67 16.00 -16.87
CA ALA A 399 15.86 14.77 -17.67
C ALA A 399 17.19 14.05 -17.37
N ALA A 400 18.15 14.72 -16.73
CA ALA A 400 19.39 14.10 -16.28
C ALA A 400 19.24 13.47 -14.89
N LEU A 401 18.10 13.64 -14.24
CA LEU A 401 17.76 13.08 -12.91
C LEU A 401 18.79 13.42 -11.83
N ALA A 402 19.42 14.61 -11.96
CA ALA A 402 20.43 15.07 -10.99
C ALA A 402 19.76 15.38 -9.64
N PRO A 403 20.25 14.82 -8.54
CA PRO A 403 19.62 15.00 -7.24
C PRO A 403 19.74 16.45 -6.75
N ILE A 404 18.68 16.90 -6.04
CA ILE A 404 18.68 18.14 -5.28
C ILE A 404 18.34 17.84 -3.82
N PRO A 405 18.73 18.69 -2.86
CA PRO A 405 18.26 18.53 -1.49
C PRO A 405 16.77 18.92 -1.40
N PRO A 406 15.93 18.10 -0.78
CA PRO A 406 14.55 18.49 -0.48
C PRO A 406 14.52 19.69 0.47
N ILE A 407 13.51 20.56 0.33
CA ILE A 407 13.33 21.73 1.20
C ILE A 407 12.98 21.29 2.63
N ILE A 408 12.10 20.30 2.75
CA ILE A 408 11.77 19.65 4.02
C ILE A 408 11.85 18.13 3.80
N THR A 409 12.34 17.42 4.79
CA THR A 409 12.38 15.95 4.77
C THR A 409 11.47 15.37 5.85
N ILE A 410 10.98 14.18 5.62
CA ILE A 410 10.27 13.40 6.64
C ILE A 410 11.28 13.04 7.72
N ASP A 411 11.13 13.65 8.90
CA ASP A 411 11.96 13.37 10.06
C ASP A 411 11.14 12.59 11.09
N LYS A 412 11.30 11.28 11.09
CA LYS A 412 10.59 10.40 12.02
C LYS A 412 11.44 10.09 13.25
N SER A 413 11.96 11.12 13.90
CA SER A 413 12.64 10.94 15.18
C SER A 413 11.63 10.96 16.33
N ASP A 414 11.12 9.79 16.66
CA ASP A 414 10.33 9.63 17.90
C ASP A 414 11.30 9.57 19.09
N ARG A 415 11.30 10.64 19.89
CA ARG A 415 12.23 10.83 20.99
C ARG A 415 11.84 10.02 22.24
N ARG A 416 12.34 8.79 22.31
CA ARG A 416 12.26 8.03 23.58
C ARG A 416 13.67 7.83 24.13
N PHE A 417 13.89 8.25 25.35
CA PHE A 417 15.16 8.08 26.06
C PHE A 417 15.47 6.60 26.33
N VAL A 418 16.66 6.17 25.95
CA VAL A 418 17.18 4.86 26.33
C VAL A 418 18.57 5.07 26.91
N ASP A 419 18.80 4.55 28.12
CA ASP A 419 20.13 4.51 28.74
C ASP A 419 21.12 3.74 27.87
N GLY A 420 22.36 4.20 27.88
CA GLY A 420 23.42 3.68 27.00
C GLY A 420 23.53 2.17 26.96
N ARG A 421 23.21 1.60 25.82
CA ARG A 421 23.38 0.16 25.54
C ARG A 421 24.56 -0.02 24.60
N GLU A 422 25.30 -1.11 24.81
CA GLU A 422 26.29 -1.56 23.83
C GLU A 422 25.52 -2.16 22.66
N ILE A 423 25.52 -1.48 21.53
CA ILE A 423 24.72 -1.82 20.35
C ILE A 423 25.51 -2.70 19.37
N ALA A 424 26.81 -2.44 19.26
CA ALA A 424 27.65 -3.15 18.28
C ALA A 424 27.67 -4.68 18.50
N ASP A 425 27.62 -5.12 19.76
CA ASP A 425 27.62 -6.55 20.08
C ASP A 425 26.26 -7.24 19.77
N THR A 426 25.20 -6.46 19.48
CA THR A 426 23.89 -7.01 19.08
C THR A 426 23.75 -7.15 17.57
N LEU A 427 24.74 -6.70 16.80
CA LEU A 427 24.69 -6.76 15.34
C LEU A 427 24.88 -8.18 14.82
N ASP A 428 24.09 -8.51 13.82
CA ASP A 428 24.26 -9.70 12.98
C ASP A 428 23.83 -9.38 11.55
N ALA A 429 24.05 -10.29 10.64
CA ALA A 429 23.74 -10.10 9.22
C ALA A 429 22.27 -9.83 8.89
N SER A 430 21.35 -10.01 9.85
CA SER A 430 19.93 -9.69 9.65
C SER A 430 19.59 -8.24 9.99
N VAL A 431 20.42 -7.56 10.80
CA VAL A 431 20.15 -6.20 11.28
C VAL A 431 20.29 -5.21 10.12
N ASN A 432 19.19 -4.50 9.84
CA ASN A 432 19.17 -3.44 8.83
C ASN A 432 19.44 -2.09 9.49
N LEU A 433 20.64 -1.55 9.30
CA LEU A 433 21.06 -0.28 9.93
C LEU A 433 20.16 0.91 9.52
N ALA A 434 19.62 0.90 8.33
CA ALA A 434 18.76 1.98 7.87
C ALA A 434 17.38 1.98 8.55
N ALA A 435 16.98 0.83 9.14
CA ALA A 435 15.76 0.68 9.91
C ALA A 435 15.97 0.72 11.44
N MET A 436 17.23 0.77 11.88
CA MET A 436 17.60 0.85 13.30
C MET A 436 17.04 2.12 13.95
N ASP A 437 16.80 2.12 15.24
CA ASP A 437 16.48 3.36 15.95
C ASP A 437 17.58 4.40 15.76
N TRP A 438 17.23 5.69 15.68
CA TRP A 438 18.22 6.72 15.39
C TRP A 438 19.24 6.90 16.52
N GLU A 439 18.82 6.79 17.80
CA GLU A 439 19.73 6.88 18.95
C GLU A 439 20.67 5.67 18.97
N ASP A 440 20.14 4.47 18.72
CA ASP A 440 20.94 3.26 18.61
C ASP A 440 21.98 3.39 17.48
N PHE A 441 21.59 4.02 16.36
CA PHE A 441 22.50 4.27 15.25
C PHE A 441 23.63 5.24 15.65
N GLU A 442 23.32 6.32 16.35
CA GLU A 442 24.33 7.24 16.87
C GLU A 442 25.28 6.55 17.85
N HIS A 443 24.75 5.73 18.76
CA HIS A 443 25.54 4.94 19.69
C HIS A 443 26.47 3.97 18.94
N LEU A 444 25.95 3.27 17.93
CA LEU A 444 26.74 2.36 17.09
C LEU A 444 27.89 3.08 16.40
N ILE A 445 27.62 4.24 15.80
CA ILE A 445 28.66 5.03 15.11
C ILE A 445 29.74 5.45 16.12
N ARG A 446 29.33 5.87 17.30
CA ARG A 446 30.25 6.25 18.37
C ARG A 446 31.15 5.09 18.79
N GLU A 447 30.57 3.91 19.06
CA GLU A 447 31.33 2.69 19.40
C GLU A 447 32.31 2.30 18.27
N LEU A 448 31.85 2.36 17.04
CA LEU A 448 32.64 2.04 15.86
C LEU A 448 33.87 2.94 15.75
N PHE A 449 33.66 4.24 15.90
CA PHE A 449 34.78 5.20 15.83
C PHE A 449 35.69 5.13 17.07
N GLU A 450 35.14 4.79 18.25
CA GLU A 450 35.99 4.52 19.41
C GLU A 450 36.96 3.37 19.12
N LYS A 451 36.45 2.27 18.55
CA LYS A 451 37.33 1.13 18.15
C LYS A 451 38.33 1.53 17.06
N GLU A 452 37.88 2.30 16.05
CA GLU A 452 38.74 2.75 14.95
C GLU A 452 39.88 3.64 15.44
N PHE A 453 39.62 4.61 16.31
CA PHE A 453 40.63 5.52 16.83
C PHE A 453 41.52 4.88 17.93
N ASN A 454 40.90 4.06 18.80
CA ASN A 454 41.67 3.31 19.81
C ASN A 454 42.70 2.37 19.15
N SER A 455 42.33 1.76 18.03
CA SER A 455 43.25 0.88 17.28
C SER A 455 44.48 1.63 16.73
N ARG A 456 44.41 2.97 16.65
CA ARG A 456 45.49 3.85 16.17
C ARG A 456 46.18 4.62 17.31
N GLY A 457 45.82 4.33 18.57
CA GLY A 457 46.35 5.04 19.74
C GLY A 457 45.66 6.37 20.04
N GLY A 458 44.50 6.63 19.39
CA GLY A 458 43.69 7.82 19.62
C GLY A 458 42.76 7.66 20.82
N GLU A 459 42.27 8.76 21.35
CA GLU A 459 41.30 8.80 22.43
C GLU A 459 39.97 9.39 21.91
N VAL A 460 38.87 8.67 22.06
CA VAL A 460 37.55 9.17 21.72
C VAL A 460 36.84 9.57 23.01
N LYS A 461 36.54 10.84 23.14
CA LYS A 461 35.69 11.33 24.22
C LYS A 461 34.29 11.53 23.68
N VAL A 462 33.38 10.74 24.19
CA VAL A 462 31.97 10.85 23.88
C VAL A 462 31.43 12.11 24.57
N THR A 463 30.99 13.08 23.79
CA THR A 463 30.20 14.18 24.33
C THR A 463 28.76 13.68 24.48
N GLN A 464 28.17 13.92 25.65
CA GLN A 464 26.71 13.80 25.75
C GLN A 464 26.09 14.71 24.70
N SER A 465 25.21 14.15 23.89
CA SER A 465 24.51 14.92 22.87
C SER A 465 23.82 16.13 23.51
N SER A 466 24.42 17.30 23.39
CA SER A 466 23.67 18.50 23.69
C SER A 466 22.67 18.69 22.52
N ARG A 467 21.43 18.79 22.86
CA ARG A 467 20.27 18.85 21.93
C ARG A 467 20.35 19.90 20.82
N ASP A 468 21.33 20.79 20.87
CA ASP A 468 21.29 22.02 20.08
C ASP A 468 22.40 22.20 19.02
N GLU A 469 23.41 21.34 18.93
CA GLU A 469 24.55 21.58 18.05
C GLU A 469 24.95 20.41 17.10
N GLY A 470 24.24 19.28 17.13
CA GLY A 470 24.41 18.19 16.16
C GLY A 470 25.78 17.51 16.14
N VAL A 471 26.43 17.43 17.31
CA VAL A 471 27.69 16.68 17.45
C VAL A 471 27.38 15.37 18.17
N ASP A 472 27.60 14.24 17.50
CA ASP A 472 27.31 12.93 18.10
C ASP A 472 28.53 12.35 18.83
N ALA A 473 29.75 12.67 18.33
CA ALA A 473 30.98 12.29 19.02
C ALA A 473 32.13 13.24 18.68
N ILE A 474 33.09 13.37 19.59
CA ILE A 474 34.35 14.04 19.37
C ILE A 474 35.47 13.04 19.58
N ALA A 475 36.32 12.91 18.57
CA ALA A 475 37.52 12.06 18.62
C ALA A 475 38.79 12.92 18.62
N PHE A 476 39.83 12.43 19.23
CA PHE A 476 41.15 13.03 19.18
C PHE A 476 42.12 12.04 18.55
N ASP A 477 42.68 12.44 17.41
CA ASP A 477 43.74 11.68 16.73
C ASP A 477 45.08 12.24 17.19
N PRO A 478 45.92 11.42 17.81
CA PRO A 478 47.20 11.89 18.39
C PRO A 478 48.30 12.16 17.35
N ASP A 479 48.05 11.88 16.08
CA ASP A 479 49.06 12.14 15.02
C ASP A 479 49.45 13.61 15.02
N PRO A 480 50.72 13.96 15.20
CA PRO A 480 51.15 15.36 15.36
C PRO A 480 51.11 16.17 14.05
N ILE A 481 50.90 15.51 12.91
CA ILE A 481 50.89 16.18 11.60
C ILE A 481 49.47 16.27 11.03
N SER A 482 48.75 15.16 11.10
CA SER A 482 47.42 15.04 10.47
C SER A 482 46.30 14.89 11.47
N GLY A 483 46.61 14.76 12.76
CA GLY A 483 45.65 14.52 13.83
C GLY A 483 44.97 15.80 14.36
N GLY A 484 44.44 15.71 15.56
CA GLY A 484 43.74 16.80 16.24
C GLY A 484 42.30 16.42 16.56
N LYS A 485 41.50 17.43 16.86
CA LYS A 485 40.07 17.26 17.21
C LYS A 485 39.26 16.93 15.95
N ILE A 486 38.43 15.89 16.01
CA ILE A 486 37.58 15.45 14.91
C ILE A 486 36.13 15.43 15.40
N VAL A 487 35.23 16.09 14.67
CA VAL A 487 33.81 16.04 14.92
C VAL A 487 33.18 14.93 14.07
N ILE A 488 32.38 14.08 14.69
CA ILE A 488 31.69 12.98 14.03
C ILE A 488 30.18 13.23 14.17
N GLN A 489 29.48 13.13 13.06
CA GLN A 489 28.03 13.25 13.01
C GLN A 489 27.43 12.07 12.25
N ALA A 490 26.42 11.44 12.82
CA ALA A 490 25.72 10.29 12.24
C ALA A 490 24.34 10.71 11.72
N LYS A 491 24.00 10.31 10.53
CA LYS A 491 22.70 10.61 9.92
C LYS A 491 22.08 9.34 9.33
N ARG A 492 21.19 8.70 10.09
CA ARG A 492 20.47 7.53 9.62
C ARG A 492 19.35 7.98 8.67
N TYR A 493 19.70 8.07 7.40
CA TYR A 493 18.78 8.49 6.35
C TYR A 493 18.48 7.34 5.38
N THR A 494 17.24 7.27 4.93
CA THR A 494 16.84 6.33 3.88
C THR A 494 16.90 6.98 2.49
N ARG A 495 17.34 8.23 2.43
CA ARG A 495 17.41 9.05 1.21
C ARG A 495 18.80 9.68 1.07
N THR A 496 19.08 10.14 -0.14
CA THR A 496 20.35 10.83 -0.45
C THR A 496 20.53 12.06 0.44
N VAL A 497 21.67 12.14 1.10
CA VAL A 497 22.04 13.26 1.96
C VAL A 497 22.45 14.46 1.09
N GLY A 498 21.75 15.55 1.26
CA GLY A 498 21.99 16.79 0.51
C GLY A 498 23.14 17.62 1.09
N VAL A 499 23.53 18.67 0.36
CA VAL A 499 24.61 19.59 0.72
C VAL A 499 24.36 20.32 2.05
N ALA A 500 23.11 20.49 2.45
CA ALA A 500 22.75 21.18 3.70
C ALA A 500 23.40 20.51 4.91
N ALA A 501 23.24 19.18 5.06
CA ALA A 501 23.83 18.42 6.16
C ALA A 501 25.37 18.56 6.19
N VAL A 502 26.01 18.62 5.03
CA VAL A 502 27.47 18.78 4.92
C VAL A 502 27.89 20.20 5.30
N ARG A 503 27.07 21.21 4.98
CA ARG A 503 27.30 22.61 5.41
C ARG A 503 27.16 22.74 6.94
N ASP A 504 26.17 22.09 7.51
CA ASP A 504 25.93 22.10 8.95
C ASP A 504 27.12 21.48 9.68
N LEU A 505 27.58 20.30 9.25
CA LEU A 505 28.80 19.69 9.80
C LEU A 505 30.00 20.63 9.66
N TYR A 506 30.17 21.30 8.51
CA TYR A 506 31.28 22.25 8.32
C TYR A 506 31.20 23.39 9.32
N GLY A 507 30.01 23.95 9.54
CA GLY A 507 29.76 24.96 10.57
C GLY A 507 30.16 24.47 11.96
N THR A 508 29.78 23.27 12.31
CA THR A 508 30.13 22.63 13.58
C THR A 508 31.65 22.43 13.72
N VAL A 509 32.32 21.96 12.67
CA VAL A 509 33.78 21.80 12.64
C VAL A 509 34.47 23.14 12.97
N MET A 510 34.00 24.21 12.35
CA MET A 510 34.57 25.55 12.56
C MET A 510 34.29 26.06 13.98
N ASN A 511 33.08 25.89 14.50
CA ASN A 511 32.70 26.31 15.86
C ASN A 511 33.47 25.55 16.93
N GLU A 512 33.68 24.26 16.72
CA GLU A 512 34.37 23.37 17.66
C GLU A 512 35.90 23.52 17.58
N GLY A 513 36.44 24.30 16.66
CA GLY A 513 37.87 24.39 16.40
C GLY A 513 38.48 23.05 16.01
N ALA A 514 37.70 22.21 15.34
CA ALA A 514 38.14 20.87 14.96
C ALA A 514 38.97 20.90 13.66
N THR A 515 39.88 19.96 13.55
CA THR A 515 40.75 19.80 12.37
C THR A 515 40.04 19.06 11.25
N LYS A 516 38.97 18.30 11.58
CA LYS A 516 38.25 17.47 10.61
C LYS A 516 36.81 17.18 11.06
N GLY A 517 35.92 17.03 10.08
CA GLY A 517 34.56 16.55 10.30
C GLY A 517 34.31 15.25 9.54
N ILE A 518 33.58 14.33 10.15
CA ILE A 518 33.15 13.08 9.51
C ILE A 518 31.63 12.99 9.57
N LEU A 519 31.01 12.94 8.41
CA LEU A 519 29.55 12.70 8.30
C LEU A 519 29.32 11.27 7.84
N VAL A 520 28.59 10.50 8.64
CA VAL A 520 28.28 9.10 8.38
C VAL A 520 26.80 8.94 8.10
N THR A 521 26.45 8.22 7.06
CA THR A 521 25.03 7.95 6.76
C THR A 521 24.81 6.50 6.32
N THR A 522 23.60 6.01 6.51
CA THR A 522 23.15 4.73 5.97
C THR A 522 22.80 4.83 4.47
N SER A 523 22.66 6.05 3.96
CA SER A 523 22.30 6.30 2.56
C SER A 523 23.55 6.69 1.74
N ASP A 524 23.36 7.49 0.72
CA ASP A 524 24.45 8.03 -0.10
C ASP A 524 24.43 9.56 -0.05
N PHE A 525 25.44 10.20 -0.61
CA PHE A 525 25.55 11.66 -0.68
C PHE A 525 25.28 12.16 -2.10
N GLY A 526 24.57 13.24 -2.21
CA GLY A 526 24.33 13.88 -3.49
C GLY A 526 25.61 14.51 -4.09
N PRO A 527 25.65 14.74 -5.41
CA PRO A 527 26.83 15.34 -6.08
C PRO A 527 27.27 16.66 -5.47
N ASP A 528 26.31 17.51 -5.07
CA ASP A 528 26.61 18.83 -4.46
C ASP A 528 27.22 18.68 -3.06
N ALA A 529 26.85 17.62 -2.32
CA ALA A 529 27.45 17.30 -1.03
C ALA A 529 28.94 16.93 -1.21
N HIS A 530 29.24 16.07 -2.16
CA HIS A 530 30.63 15.70 -2.49
C HIS A 530 31.42 16.90 -2.98
N LYS A 531 30.85 17.68 -3.89
CA LYS A 531 31.48 18.89 -4.42
C LYS A 531 31.80 19.89 -3.30
N PHE A 532 30.88 20.08 -2.36
CA PHE A 532 31.11 20.99 -1.23
C PHE A 532 32.22 20.47 -0.30
N ALA A 533 32.25 19.18 -0.03
CA ALA A 533 33.23 18.55 0.86
C ALA A 533 34.67 18.53 0.28
N THR A 534 34.83 18.44 -1.04
CA THR A 534 36.11 18.26 -1.74
C THR A 534 37.16 19.30 -1.35
N SER A 535 36.80 20.53 -1.03
CA SER A 535 37.75 21.61 -0.68
C SER A 535 37.80 21.90 0.83
N LYS A 536 37.28 20.99 1.65
CA LYS A 536 37.13 21.22 3.10
C LYS A 536 37.65 20.03 3.90
N PRO A 537 37.97 20.24 5.18
CA PRO A 537 38.43 19.12 6.02
C PRO A 537 37.25 18.22 6.44
N LEU A 538 36.57 17.67 5.45
CA LEU A 538 35.40 16.84 5.66
C LEU A 538 35.57 15.48 5.00
N SER A 539 35.13 14.42 5.69
CA SER A 539 35.02 13.07 5.13
C SER A 539 33.55 12.65 5.14
N LEU A 540 33.09 12.15 4.01
CA LEU A 540 31.70 11.66 3.85
C LEU A 540 31.76 10.13 3.76
N LEU A 541 31.13 9.45 4.71
CA LEU A 541 31.07 7.98 4.76
C LEU A 541 29.62 7.54 4.49
N ASN A 542 29.39 7.03 3.30
CA ASN A 542 28.07 6.52 2.91
C ASN A 542 27.82 5.12 3.47
N GLY A 543 26.64 4.56 3.21
CA GLY A 543 26.26 3.24 3.71
C GLY A 543 27.24 2.13 3.34
N ALA A 544 27.79 2.16 2.13
CA ALA A 544 28.79 1.17 1.70
C ALA A 544 30.11 1.30 2.49
N ASN A 545 30.56 2.54 2.71
CA ASN A 545 31.75 2.82 3.54
C ASN A 545 31.50 2.38 4.98
N LEU A 546 30.31 2.63 5.51
CA LEU A 546 29.94 2.23 6.87
C LEU A 546 29.97 0.70 7.03
N LEU A 547 29.37 -0.05 6.09
CA LEU A 547 29.38 -1.51 6.12
C LEU A 547 30.82 -2.06 6.04
N HIS A 548 31.65 -1.44 5.21
CA HIS A 548 33.06 -1.82 5.12
C HIS A 548 33.80 -1.61 6.45
N LEU A 549 33.55 -0.48 7.10
CA LEU A 549 34.19 -0.15 8.39
C LEU A 549 33.72 -1.10 9.52
N LEU A 550 32.42 -1.44 9.54
CA LEU A 550 31.87 -2.42 10.49
C LEU A 550 32.54 -3.79 10.32
N ARG A 551 32.64 -4.28 9.09
CA ARG A 551 33.31 -5.57 8.80
C ARG A 551 34.77 -5.57 9.20
N LYS A 552 35.47 -4.46 9.06
CA LYS A 552 36.85 -4.29 9.53
C LYS A 552 36.98 -4.58 11.03
N HIS A 553 35.91 -4.26 11.80
CA HIS A 553 35.87 -4.52 13.24
C HIS A 553 35.07 -5.79 13.59
N SER A 554 34.86 -6.67 12.62
CA SER A 554 34.19 -7.98 12.77
C SER A 554 32.71 -7.89 13.14
N TYR A 555 32.04 -6.81 12.74
CA TYR A 555 30.58 -6.66 12.88
C TYR A 555 29.90 -6.90 11.54
N ASP A 556 28.83 -7.70 11.57
CA ASP A 556 28.00 -7.95 10.40
C ASP A 556 26.68 -7.17 10.52
N ALA A 557 26.32 -6.51 9.46
CA ALA A 557 25.06 -5.79 9.34
C ALA A 557 24.75 -5.59 7.86
N ARG A 558 23.51 -5.17 7.57
CA ARG A 558 23.13 -4.85 6.20
C ARG A 558 22.47 -3.48 6.15
N ILE A 559 22.37 -2.93 4.97
CA ILE A 559 21.60 -1.71 4.71
C ILE A 559 20.67 -2.00 3.55
N ASP A 560 19.38 -1.95 3.82
CA ASP A 560 18.32 -2.03 2.83
C ASP A 560 17.41 -0.81 3.00
N LEU A 561 17.58 0.15 2.10
CA LEU A 561 16.86 1.42 2.17
C LEU A 561 15.36 1.27 1.82
N ALA A 562 15.02 0.29 0.98
CA ALA A 562 13.62 0.04 0.63
C ALA A 562 12.87 -0.54 1.84
N GLU A 563 13.41 -1.60 2.43
CA GLU A 563 12.87 -2.20 3.66
C GLU A 563 12.79 -1.17 4.79
N ALA A 564 13.80 -0.31 4.93
CA ALA A 564 13.83 0.71 5.97
C ALA A 564 12.70 1.74 5.77
N ARG A 565 12.42 2.15 4.52
CA ARG A 565 11.31 3.06 4.22
C ARG A 565 9.95 2.45 4.58
N GLU A 566 9.80 1.15 4.29
CA GLU A 566 8.58 0.42 4.66
C GLU A 566 8.44 0.28 6.18
N ALA A 567 9.57 0.11 6.87
CA ALA A 567 9.58 -0.08 8.33
C ALA A 567 9.33 1.22 9.10
N LEU A 568 9.74 2.35 8.55
CA LEU A 568 9.67 3.66 9.19
C LEU A 568 8.48 4.50 8.68
N GLY A 569 7.92 4.14 7.52
CA GLY A 569 6.85 4.84 6.85
C GLY A 569 5.49 4.20 6.93
#